data_bbabbf3262eea7d9baebf7c4332ff29e
#
_entry.id   bbabbf3262eea7d9baebf7c4332ff29e
#
_cell.length_a   1.000
_cell.length_b   1.000
_cell.length_c   1.000
_cell.angle_alpha   90.00
_cell.angle_beta   90.00
_cell.angle_gamma   90.00
#
_symmetry.space_group_name_H-M   'P 1'
#
loop_
_entity.id
_entity.type
_entity.pdbx_description
1 polymer ?
#
loop_
_entity_poly.entity_id
_entity_poly.type
_entity_poly.pdbx_seq_one_letter_code
_entity_poly.pdbx_strand_id
1 'polypeptide(L)'
;MKLALFSDIHANIQALQACMEHARSQGATQLAFLGDLVGYGGSPAAVLDTIMHAVKEGAWIVRGNHDDLALHPPSHIQHTGEQGAQWTHDQLAPVHTQFLAQLPLLDQHGSVLLVHASAHRPERWPYVENSVMAERSMTAASDIDASIRYVFSGHVHQQSLYYLTPTAKLMRFVPQPGVPIPVPTHRQWLAIVGSCGQPRDGDLRAMYALYDDSAATMTFHRIPYDHAGAIEAVHNSGMPRTFAERLEQGR
;
A
#
# COMPACT_ATOMS: atom_id res chain seq x y z
N MET A 1 -11.40 7.34 15.66
CA MET A 1 -10.79 7.60 14.33
C MET A 1 -11.16 6.46 13.38
N LYS A 2 -11.50 6.78 12.11
CA LYS A 2 -11.60 5.79 11.02
C LYS A 2 -10.47 6.03 10.04
N LEU A 3 -9.51 5.12 9.96
CA LEU A 3 -8.30 5.21 9.16
C LEU A 3 -8.44 4.39 7.89
N ALA A 4 -8.46 5.04 6.73
CA ALA A 4 -8.39 4.37 5.44
C ALA A 4 -6.92 4.17 5.01
N LEU A 5 -6.58 2.94 4.66
CA LEU A 5 -5.23 2.45 4.40
C LEU A 5 -5.10 2.04 2.92
N PHE A 6 -4.28 2.76 2.17
CA PHE A 6 -4.01 2.51 0.75
C PHE A 6 -2.54 2.12 0.57
N SER A 7 -2.28 1.12 -0.22
CA SER A 7 -0.91 0.67 -0.56
C SER A 7 -0.82 0.30 -2.02
N ASP A 8 0.41 0.27 -2.54
CA ASP A 8 0.68 -0.26 -3.88
C ASP A 8 -0.23 0.38 -4.93
N ILE A 9 -0.24 1.74 -4.94
CA ILE A 9 -1.09 2.57 -5.79
C ILE A 9 -0.60 2.51 -7.23
N HIS A 10 0.73 2.40 -7.40
CA HIS A 10 1.37 2.16 -8.69
C HIS A 10 0.88 3.08 -9.79
N ALA A 11 0.91 4.39 -9.55
CA ALA A 11 0.55 5.41 -10.55
C ALA A 11 -0.82 5.19 -11.23
N ASN A 12 -1.76 4.48 -10.56
CA ASN A 12 -3.13 4.23 -11.03
C ASN A 12 -4.10 5.24 -10.38
N ILE A 13 -4.25 6.39 -11.03
CA ILE A 13 -5.08 7.48 -10.50
C ILE A 13 -6.56 7.09 -10.45
N GLN A 14 -7.05 6.28 -11.39
CA GLN A 14 -8.44 5.85 -11.47
C GLN A 14 -8.80 4.98 -10.25
N ALA A 15 -7.92 4.04 -9.90
CA ALA A 15 -8.10 3.18 -8.72
C ALA A 15 -8.01 3.98 -7.41
N LEU A 16 -7.03 4.89 -7.31
CA LEU A 16 -6.83 5.72 -6.13
C LEU A 16 -8.07 6.59 -5.86
N GLN A 17 -8.57 7.28 -6.87
CA GLN A 17 -9.75 8.15 -6.75
C GLN A 17 -10.99 7.37 -6.32
N ALA A 18 -11.26 6.22 -6.95
CA ALA A 18 -12.39 5.35 -6.59
C ALA A 18 -12.29 4.84 -5.13
N CYS A 19 -11.11 4.42 -4.69
CA CYS A 19 -10.89 3.96 -3.32
C CYS A 19 -11.03 5.11 -2.32
N MET A 20 -10.49 6.30 -2.58
CA MET A 20 -10.61 7.47 -1.70
C MET A 20 -12.06 7.94 -1.58
N GLU A 21 -12.80 7.97 -2.68
CA GLU A 21 -14.22 8.33 -2.67
C GLU A 21 -15.04 7.33 -1.84
N HIS A 22 -14.83 6.03 -2.06
CA HIS A 22 -15.49 4.99 -1.27
C HIS A 22 -15.12 5.11 0.21
N ALA A 23 -13.84 5.31 0.55
CA ALA A 23 -13.40 5.46 1.93
C ALA A 23 -14.10 6.64 2.63
N ARG A 24 -14.24 7.79 1.95
CA ARG A 24 -15.00 8.95 2.45
C ARG A 24 -16.48 8.58 2.69
N SER A 25 -17.10 7.85 1.77
CA SER A 25 -18.50 7.39 1.93
C SER A 25 -18.70 6.44 3.12
N GLN A 26 -17.64 5.69 3.49
CA GLN A 26 -17.60 4.83 4.68
C GLN A 26 -17.27 5.61 5.98
N GLY A 27 -17.10 6.94 5.89
CA GLY A 27 -16.83 7.82 7.02
C GLY A 27 -15.37 7.81 7.47
N ALA A 28 -14.41 7.55 6.58
CA ALA A 28 -12.99 7.71 6.88
C ALA A 28 -12.70 9.15 7.28
N THR A 29 -12.02 9.33 8.41
CA THR A 29 -11.62 10.63 8.97
C THR A 29 -10.12 10.85 8.90
N GLN A 30 -9.37 9.81 8.59
CA GLN A 30 -7.91 9.81 8.44
C GLN A 30 -7.52 8.94 7.25
N LEU A 31 -6.51 9.36 6.48
CA LEU A 31 -5.95 8.60 5.37
C LEU A 31 -4.51 8.18 5.68
N ALA A 32 -4.10 7.02 5.19
CA ALA A 32 -2.71 6.57 5.23
C ALA A 32 -2.31 5.92 3.90
N PHE A 33 -1.11 6.25 3.41
CA PHE A 33 -0.53 5.71 2.19
C PHE A 33 0.72 4.90 2.55
N LEU A 34 0.69 3.61 2.23
CA LEU A 34 1.70 2.64 2.67
C LEU A 34 2.79 2.38 1.63
N GLY A 35 3.11 3.37 0.79
CA GLY A 35 4.16 3.28 -0.21
C GLY A 35 3.75 2.63 -1.53
N ASP A 36 4.73 2.53 -2.44
CA ASP A 36 4.55 2.18 -3.84
C ASP A 36 3.47 3.07 -4.50
N LEU A 37 3.68 4.37 -4.34
CA LEU A 37 2.80 5.41 -4.88
C LEU A 37 2.90 5.44 -6.40
N VAL A 38 4.10 5.20 -6.92
CA VAL A 38 4.43 5.21 -8.35
C VAL A 38 4.93 3.85 -8.85
N GLY A 39 5.35 3.79 -10.11
CA GLY A 39 5.75 2.54 -10.79
C GLY A 39 4.56 1.84 -11.46
N TYR A 40 4.81 1.10 -12.53
CA TYR A 40 3.88 0.29 -13.33
C TYR A 40 2.77 1.04 -14.06
N GLY A 41 2.05 1.95 -13.39
CA GLY A 41 0.89 2.66 -13.96
C GLY A 41 1.27 3.91 -14.74
N GLY A 42 0.29 4.45 -15.49
CA GLY A 42 0.52 5.52 -16.48
C GLY A 42 0.39 6.95 -15.95
N SER A 43 0.08 7.18 -14.66
CA SER A 43 -0.28 8.51 -14.14
C SER A 43 0.51 8.91 -12.87
N PRO A 44 1.87 8.82 -12.86
CA PRO A 44 2.65 9.04 -11.63
C PRO A 44 2.52 10.45 -11.07
N ALA A 45 2.57 11.49 -11.90
CA ALA A 45 2.43 12.87 -11.46
C ALA A 45 1.06 13.15 -10.84
N ALA A 46 -0.03 12.72 -11.48
CA ALA A 46 -1.39 12.92 -10.98
C ALA A 46 -1.64 12.21 -9.63
N VAL A 47 -1.07 11.01 -9.45
CA VAL A 47 -1.13 10.28 -8.17
C VAL A 47 -0.37 11.04 -7.10
N LEU A 48 0.87 11.49 -7.39
CA LEU A 48 1.67 12.23 -6.41
C LEU A 48 1.03 13.58 -6.05
N ASP A 49 0.49 14.34 -7.01
CA ASP A 49 -0.22 15.60 -6.71
C ASP A 49 -1.40 15.36 -5.77
N THR A 50 -2.18 14.29 -6.00
CA THR A 50 -3.31 13.90 -5.16
C THR A 50 -2.86 13.55 -3.74
N ILE A 51 -1.79 12.74 -3.60
CA ILE A 51 -1.28 12.30 -2.31
C ILE A 51 -0.60 13.45 -1.57
N MET A 52 0.19 14.28 -2.24
CA MET A 52 0.81 15.47 -1.65
C MET A 52 -0.23 16.42 -1.08
N HIS A 53 -1.37 16.58 -1.77
CA HIS A 53 -2.49 17.36 -1.24
C HIS A 53 -3.05 16.72 0.05
N ALA A 54 -3.32 15.41 0.03
CA ALA A 54 -3.82 14.69 1.21
C ALA A 54 -2.83 14.75 2.40
N VAL A 55 -1.52 14.67 2.14
CA VAL A 55 -0.48 14.79 3.18
C VAL A 55 -0.46 16.20 3.79
N LYS A 56 -0.65 17.26 3.00
CA LYS A 56 -0.82 18.62 3.52
C LYS A 56 -2.04 18.78 4.42
N GLU A 57 -3.07 17.95 4.20
CA GLU A 57 -4.27 17.88 5.03
C GLU A 57 -4.12 16.91 6.23
N GLY A 58 -2.94 16.32 6.43
CA GLY A 58 -2.60 15.49 7.58
C GLY A 58 -2.66 13.98 7.33
N ALA A 59 -2.73 13.51 6.08
CA ALA A 59 -2.61 12.08 5.80
C ALA A 59 -1.23 11.54 6.21
N TRP A 60 -1.21 10.31 6.72
CA TRP A 60 0.01 9.59 7.09
C TRP A 60 0.61 8.89 5.87
N ILE A 61 1.93 8.72 5.83
CA ILE A 61 2.57 8.17 4.64
C ILE A 61 3.91 7.54 4.94
N VAL A 62 4.20 6.43 4.24
CA VAL A 62 5.54 5.82 4.19
C VAL A 62 5.97 5.60 2.75
N ARG A 63 7.28 5.42 2.52
CA ARG A 63 7.88 5.14 1.23
C ARG A 63 7.85 3.64 0.91
N GLY A 64 7.61 3.27 -0.36
CA GLY A 64 7.75 1.93 -0.89
C GLY A 64 9.01 1.75 -1.76
N ASN A 65 9.28 0.52 -2.18
CA ASN A 65 10.45 0.21 -2.99
C ASN A 65 10.37 0.77 -4.42
N HIS A 66 9.17 0.90 -5.00
CA HIS A 66 9.01 1.54 -6.31
C HIS A 66 9.18 3.05 -6.25
N ASP A 67 8.87 3.68 -5.12
CA ASP A 67 9.16 5.09 -4.89
C ASP A 67 10.68 5.32 -4.83
N ASP A 68 11.41 4.41 -4.17
CA ASP A 68 12.88 4.43 -4.10
C ASP A 68 13.53 4.17 -5.48
N LEU A 69 12.99 3.22 -6.24
CA LEU A 69 13.41 2.95 -7.63
C LEU A 69 13.16 4.13 -8.57
N ALA A 70 12.08 4.86 -8.39
CA ALA A 70 11.79 6.07 -9.16
C ALA A 70 12.74 7.23 -8.82
N LEU A 71 13.24 7.30 -7.58
CA LEU A 71 14.27 8.26 -7.19
C LEU A 71 15.66 7.88 -7.75
N HIS A 72 15.97 6.59 -7.76
CA HIS A 72 17.29 6.04 -8.09
C HIS A 72 17.18 4.91 -9.13
N PRO A 73 16.73 5.22 -10.38
CA PRO A 73 16.62 4.19 -11.40
C PRO A 73 18.01 3.61 -11.73
N PRO A 74 18.09 2.29 -12.02
CA PRO A 74 19.35 1.65 -12.36
C PRO A 74 20.01 2.27 -13.58
N SER A 75 21.33 2.47 -13.55
CA SER A 75 22.11 3.03 -14.68
C SER A 75 22.15 2.13 -15.92
N HIS A 76 21.87 0.83 -15.76
CA HIS A 76 21.81 -0.16 -16.82
C HIS A 76 20.51 -0.92 -16.74
N ILE A 77 19.67 -0.75 -17.75
CA ILE A 77 18.35 -1.41 -17.84
C ILE A 77 18.58 -2.85 -18.33
N GLN A 78 18.26 -3.83 -17.50
CA GLN A 78 18.39 -5.26 -17.80
C GLN A 78 17.02 -5.95 -18.00
N HIS A 79 15.95 -5.39 -17.44
CA HIS A 79 14.62 -5.97 -17.52
C HIS A 79 13.51 -4.90 -17.48
N THR A 80 12.30 -5.33 -17.82
CA THR A 80 11.10 -4.50 -17.99
C THR A 80 10.76 -3.64 -16.77
N GLY A 81 10.97 -4.16 -15.55
CA GLY A 81 10.75 -3.41 -14.31
C GLY A 81 11.61 -2.16 -14.19
N GLU A 82 12.88 -2.25 -14.60
CA GLU A 82 13.83 -1.13 -14.62
C GLU A 82 13.49 -0.10 -15.69
N GLN A 83 12.98 -0.54 -16.87
CA GLN A 83 12.44 0.37 -17.88
C GLN A 83 11.29 1.21 -17.31
N GLY A 84 10.37 0.56 -16.58
CA GLY A 84 9.27 1.25 -15.94
C GLY A 84 9.70 2.23 -14.86
N ALA A 85 10.75 1.90 -14.10
CA ALA A 85 11.32 2.79 -13.08
C ALA A 85 11.96 4.04 -13.73
N GLN A 86 12.75 3.86 -14.80
CA GLN A 86 13.34 4.98 -15.56
C GLN A 86 12.26 5.85 -16.17
N TRP A 87 11.27 5.25 -16.84
CA TRP A 87 10.16 6.02 -17.40
C TRP A 87 9.43 6.82 -16.32
N THR A 88 9.14 6.20 -15.18
CA THR A 88 8.50 6.88 -14.06
C THR A 88 9.32 8.08 -13.60
N HIS A 89 10.64 7.89 -13.40
CA HIS A 89 11.58 8.97 -13.04
C HIS A 89 11.48 10.17 -13.99
N ASP A 90 11.47 9.90 -15.30
CA ASP A 90 11.44 10.92 -16.35
C ASP A 90 10.10 11.71 -16.39
N GLN A 91 9.03 11.16 -15.80
CA GLN A 91 7.73 11.84 -15.68
C GLN A 91 7.62 12.73 -14.43
N LEU A 92 8.55 12.62 -13.48
CA LEU A 92 8.47 13.33 -12.20
C LEU A 92 9.05 14.74 -12.30
N ALA A 93 8.28 15.72 -11.84
CA ALA A 93 8.78 17.07 -11.62
C ALA A 93 9.70 17.09 -10.37
N PRO A 94 10.60 18.10 -10.23
CA PRO A 94 11.47 18.24 -9.05
C PRO A 94 10.73 18.25 -7.70
N VAL A 95 9.51 18.77 -7.65
CA VAL A 95 8.67 18.74 -6.44
C VAL A 95 8.27 17.33 -6.05
N HIS A 96 8.01 16.45 -7.02
CA HIS A 96 7.66 15.05 -6.79
C HIS A 96 8.84 14.25 -6.26
N THR A 97 10.02 14.40 -6.88
CA THR A 97 11.24 13.72 -6.43
C THR A 97 11.67 14.19 -5.04
N GLN A 98 11.55 15.49 -4.76
CA GLN A 98 11.80 16.03 -3.42
C GLN A 98 10.83 15.46 -2.38
N PHE A 99 9.54 15.35 -2.71
CA PHE A 99 8.52 14.75 -1.85
C PHE A 99 8.85 13.30 -1.54
N LEU A 100 9.06 12.46 -2.57
CA LEU A 100 9.39 11.04 -2.39
C LEU A 100 10.66 10.82 -1.55
N ALA A 101 11.69 11.64 -1.75
CA ALA A 101 12.95 11.55 -1.02
C ALA A 101 12.81 11.79 0.50
N GLN A 102 11.79 12.54 0.92
CA GLN A 102 11.53 12.86 2.32
C GLN A 102 10.65 11.83 3.04
N LEU A 103 10.05 10.88 2.32
CA LEU A 103 9.14 9.91 2.91
C LEU A 103 9.89 8.94 3.85
N PRO A 104 9.38 8.70 5.07
CA PRO A 104 9.96 7.75 6.00
C PRO A 104 9.71 6.30 5.57
N LEU A 105 10.52 5.36 6.06
CA LEU A 105 10.31 3.92 5.88
C LEU A 105 9.30 3.36 6.88
N LEU A 106 9.19 4.00 8.05
CA LEU A 106 8.30 3.65 9.15
C LEU A 106 7.65 4.93 9.66
N ASP A 107 6.37 4.87 10.01
CA ASP A 107 5.64 5.98 10.63
C ASP A 107 4.73 5.45 11.74
N GLN A 108 4.93 5.93 12.98
CA GLN A 108 4.20 5.46 14.15
C GLN A 108 3.24 6.51 14.68
N HIS A 109 1.99 6.13 14.88
CA HIS A 109 0.93 6.94 15.47
C HIS A 109 0.27 6.20 16.63
N GLY A 110 0.74 6.47 17.86
CA GLY A 110 0.30 5.74 19.04
C GLY A 110 0.57 4.24 18.92
N SER A 111 -0.46 3.41 18.97
CA SER A 111 -0.33 1.94 18.85
C SER A 111 -0.32 1.43 17.40
N VAL A 112 -0.35 2.30 16.41
CA VAL A 112 -0.33 1.97 14.98
C VAL A 112 1.06 2.23 14.41
N LEU A 113 1.61 1.25 13.70
CA LEU A 113 2.83 1.35 12.90
C LEU A 113 2.50 1.14 11.43
N LEU A 114 2.91 2.08 10.60
CA LEU A 114 2.84 1.99 9.14
C LEU A 114 4.20 1.58 8.58
N VAL A 115 4.19 0.67 7.63
CA VAL A 115 5.37 0.23 6.89
C VAL A 115 4.94 -0.24 5.50
N HIS A 116 5.78 -0.10 4.47
CA HIS A 116 5.41 -0.61 3.16
C HIS A 116 5.42 -2.15 3.12
N ALA A 117 6.54 -2.78 3.48
CA ALA A 117 6.72 -4.24 3.41
C ALA A 117 6.69 -4.88 4.81
N SER A 118 7.79 -4.82 5.54
CA SER A 118 7.95 -5.42 6.87
C SER A 118 8.64 -4.46 7.83
N ALA A 119 8.25 -4.45 9.10
CA ALA A 119 8.97 -3.71 10.14
C ALA A 119 10.36 -4.30 10.41
N HIS A 120 10.60 -5.57 10.03
CA HIS A 120 11.91 -6.19 10.09
C HIS A 120 12.74 -5.83 8.85
N ARG A 121 13.79 -5.03 9.00
CA ARG A 121 14.65 -4.53 7.91
C ARG A 121 13.84 -3.83 6.80
N PRO A 122 13.11 -2.76 7.12
CA PRO A 122 12.19 -2.11 6.17
C PRO A 122 12.91 -1.62 4.91
N GLU A 123 14.19 -1.29 4.98
CA GLU A 123 15.05 -0.87 3.85
C GLU A 123 15.38 -2.00 2.86
N ARG A 124 15.06 -3.27 3.20
CA ARG A 124 15.27 -4.46 2.37
C ARG A 124 13.99 -4.97 1.71
N TRP A 125 12.85 -4.38 2.03
CA TRP A 125 11.55 -4.69 1.45
C TRP A 125 11.18 -6.18 1.50
N PRO A 126 11.35 -6.92 2.63
CA PRO A 126 11.06 -8.35 2.65
C PRO A 126 9.57 -8.59 2.56
N TYR A 127 9.16 -9.51 1.67
CA TYR A 127 7.77 -9.90 1.51
C TYR A 127 7.22 -10.64 2.74
N VAL A 128 6.03 -10.25 3.20
CA VAL A 128 5.31 -10.93 4.29
C VAL A 128 4.30 -11.92 3.70
N GLU A 129 4.79 -13.00 3.10
CA GLU A 129 3.97 -14.00 2.41
C GLU A 129 3.55 -15.19 3.28
N ASN A 130 4.18 -15.36 4.43
CA ASN A 130 3.94 -16.49 5.32
C ASN A 130 4.04 -16.09 6.80
N SER A 131 3.66 -17.03 7.68
CA SER A 131 3.62 -16.80 9.13
C SER A 131 4.98 -16.46 9.73
N VAL A 132 6.09 -17.02 9.20
CA VAL A 132 7.43 -16.74 9.72
C VAL A 132 7.82 -15.28 9.48
N MET A 133 7.54 -14.76 8.27
CA MET A 133 7.82 -13.36 7.93
C MET A 133 6.89 -12.41 8.67
N ALA A 134 5.62 -12.79 8.86
CA ALA A 134 4.67 -12.02 9.66
C ALA A 134 5.12 -11.91 11.13
N GLU A 135 5.55 -13.02 11.74
CA GLU A 135 6.07 -13.04 13.12
C GLU A 135 7.31 -12.15 13.26
N ARG A 136 8.25 -12.23 12.33
CA ARG A 136 9.44 -11.36 12.32
C ARG A 136 9.07 -9.87 12.25
N SER A 137 8.10 -9.51 11.42
CA SER A 137 7.64 -8.13 11.30
C SER A 137 6.97 -7.65 12.58
N MET A 138 6.11 -8.48 13.18
CA MET A 138 5.42 -8.16 14.44
C MET A 138 6.40 -8.05 15.63
N THR A 139 7.39 -8.94 15.70
CA THR A 139 8.46 -8.87 16.72
C THR A 139 9.27 -7.59 16.56
N ALA A 140 9.71 -7.27 15.34
CA ALA A 140 10.46 -6.04 15.08
C ALA A 140 9.65 -4.78 15.44
N ALA A 141 8.33 -4.77 15.18
CA ALA A 141 7.46 -3.68 15.61
C ALA A 141 7.41 -3.55 17.15
N SER A 142 7.35 -4.67 17.87
CA SER A 142 7.40 -4.66 19.36
C SER A 142 8.76 -4.22 19.90
N ASP A 143 9.85 -4.51 19.19
CA ASP A 143 11.20 -4.06 19.56
C ASP A 143 11.38 -2.54 19.34
N ILE A 144 10.67 -1.96 18.35
CA ILE A 144 10.62 -0.50 18.13
C ILE A 144 9.88 0.16 19.31
N ASP A 145 8.66 -0.30 19.60
CA ASP A 145 7.85 0.19 20.72
C ASP A 145 6.87 -0.91 21.16
N ALA A 146 6.99 -1.33 22.43
CA ALA A 146 6.13 -2.35 23.03
C ALA A 146 4.63 -1.96 23.10
N SER A 147 4.29 -0.68 22.86
CA SER A 147 2.90 -0.21 22.79
C SER A 147 2.24 -0.47 21.42
N ILE A 148 3.00 -0.80 20.37
CA ILE A 148 2.46 -1.09 19.03
C ILE A 148 1.58 -2.35 19.09
N ARG A 149 0.33 -2.19 18.61
CA ARG A 149 -0.67 -3.25 18.52
C ARG A 149 -1.05 -3.58 17.08
N TYR A 150 -0.93 -2.60 16.20
CA TYR A 150 -1.35 -2.71 14.81
C TYR A 150 -0.19 -2.36 13.89
N VAL A 151 0.20 -3.30 13.04
CA VAL A 151 1.15 -3.08 11.95
C VAL A 151 0.36 -3.14 10.64
N PHE A 152 0.39 -2.06 9.86
CA PHE A 152 -0.26 -2.00 8.56
C PHE A 152 0.77 -1.97 7.46
N SER A 153 0.64 -2.88 6.48
CA SER A 153 1.58 -3.03 5.37
C SER A 153 0.89 -3.37 4.04
N GLY A 154 1.66 -3.29 2.96
CA GLY A 154 1.29 -3.64 1.59
C GLY A 154 2.27 -4.62 0.95
N HIS A 155 2.83 -4.24 -0.21
CA HIS A 155 3.91 -4.92 -0.94
C HIS A 155 3.56 -6.29 -1.55
N VAL A 156 2.71 -7.08 -0.92
CA VAL A 156 2.33 -8.44 -1.38
C VAL A 156 1.22 -8.41 -2.44
N HIS A 157 0.47 -7.29 -2.55
CA HIS A 157 -0.67 -7.11 -3.44
C HIS A 157 -1.85 -8.07 -3.21
N GLN A 158 -1.91 -8.70 -2.03
CA GLN A 158 -2.99 -9.58 -1.59
C GLN A 158 -3.40 -9.23 -0.17
N GLN A 159 -4.67 -9.30 0.14
CA GLN A 159 -5.17 -8.98 1.47
C GLN A 159 -4.99 -10.16 2.44
N SER A 160 -4.39 -9.89 3.60
CA SER A 160 -4.20 -10.88 4.67
C SER A 160 -4.22 -10.20 6.04
N LEU A 161 -4.69 -10.92 7.05
CA LEU A 161 -4.67 -10.49 8.44
C LEU A 161 -3.98 -11.54 9.30
N TYR A 162 -2.97 -11.12 10.06
CA TYR A 162 -2.27 -11.97 11.03
C TYR A 162 -2.51 -11.45 12.44
N TYR A 163 -2.56 -12.35 13.41
CA TYR A 163 -2.65 -11.99 14.82
C TYR A 163 -2.00 -13.02 15.74
N LEU A 164 -1.50 -12.56 16.87
CA LEU A 164 -1.02 -13.44 17.94
C LEU A 164 -2.16 -13.78 18.89
N THR A 165 -2.31 -15.08 19.16
CA THR A 165 -3.21 -15.56 20.22
C THR A 165 -2.61 -15.24 21.61
N PRO A 166 -3.39 -15.35 22.71
CA PRO A 166 -2.84 -15.18 24.06
C PRO A 166 -1.72 -16.18 24.42
N THR A 167 -1.64 -17.32 23.70
CA THR A 167 -0.57 -18.32 23.85
C THR A 167 0.58 -18.10 22.87
N ALA A 168 0.71 -16.90 22.29
CA ALA A 168 1.73 -16.51 21.31
C ALA A 168 1.75 -17.36 20.02
N LYS A 169 0.63 -18.03 19.68
CA LYS A 169 0.50 -18.71 18.38
C LYS A 169 0.07 -17.70 17.32
N LEU A 170 0.84 -17.62 16.23
CA LEU A 170 0.47 -16.78 15.09
C LEU A 170 -0.61 -17.47 14.25
N MET A 171 -1.66 -16.71 13.95
CA MET A 171 -2.78 -17.11 13.11
C MET A 171 -2.85 -16.23 11.87
N ARG A 172 -3.19 -16.81 10.72
CA ARG A 172 -3.47 -16.12 9.47
C ARG A 172 -4.94 -16.25 9.10
N PHE A 173 -5.49 -15.17 8.59
CA PHE A 173 -6.85 -15.10 8.10
C PHE A 173 -6.87 -14.34 6.76
N VAL A 174 -7.61 -14.88 5.78
CA VAL A 174 -7.87 -14.19 4.50
C VAL A 174 -9.23 -13.50 4.63
N PRO A 175 -9.27 -12.16 4.60
CA PRO A 175 -10.49 -11.42 4.85
C PRO A 175 -11.48 -11.56 3.68
N GLN A 176 -12.78 -11.55 4.02
CA GLN A 176 -13.84 -11.38 3.02
C GLN A 176 -14.13 -9.89 2.82
N PRO A 177 -14.21 -9.40 1.56
CA PRO A 177 -14.48 -8.00 1.30
C PRO A 177 -15.79 -7.50 1.92
N GLY A 178 -15.76 -6.33 2.56
CA GLY A 178 -16.90 -5.68 3.17
C GLY A 178 -17.35 -6.25 4.53
N VAL A 179 -16.67 -7.28 5.04
CA VAL A 179 -17.02 -7.88 6.35
C VAL A 179 -16.14 -7.29 7.44
N PRO A 180 -16.70 -6.58 8.46
CA PRO A 180 -15.93 -6.08 9.58
C PRO A 180 -15.38 -7.21 10.45
N ILE A 181 -14.08 -7.17 10.75
CA ILE A 181 -13.36 -8.15 11.56
C ILE A 181 -12.99 -7.49 12.89
N PRO A 182 -13.36 -8.04 14.05
CA PRO A 182 -12.91 -7.53 15.34
C PRO A 182 -11.40 -7.66 15.50
N VAL A 183 -10.73 -6.53 15.81
CA VAL A 183 -9.27 -6.45 16.04
C VAL A 183 -8.97 -5.79 17.40
N PRO A 184 -9.32 -6.44 18.53
CA PRO A 184 -9.21 -5.85 19.85
C PRO A 184 -7.76 -5.57 20.25
N THR A 185 -7.54 -4.50 21.04
CA THR A 185 -6.25 -3.95 21.47
C THR A 185 -5.42 -4.87 22.37
N HIS A 186 -6.03 -5.89 22.98
CA HIS A 186 -5.29 -6.85 23.81
C HIS A 186 -4.49 -7.87 22.99
N ARG A 187 -4.54 -7.80 21.66
CA ARG A 187 -3.74 -8.62 20.74
C ARG A 187 -2.87 -7.72 19.87
N GLN A 188 -1.85 -8.32 19.30
CA GLN A 188 -1.08 -7.69 18.23
C GLN A 188 -1.58 -8.19 16.88
N TRP A 189 -1.68 -7.27 15.91
CA TRP A 189 -2.22 -7.48 14.58
C TRP A 189 -1.24 -7.01 13.52
N LEU A 190 -1.13 -7.76 12.44
CA LEU A 190 -0.49 -7.31 11.21
C LEU A 190 -1.48 -7.49 10.07
N ALA A 191 -1.80 -6.41 9.36
CA ALA A 191 -2.68 -6.43 8.22
C ALA A 191 -1.95 -6.02 6.96
N ILE A 192 -1.98 -6.88 5.94
CA ILE A 192 -1.56 -6.57 4.59
C ILE A 192 -2.82 -6.10 3.86
N VAL A 193 -2.84 -4.80 3.50
CA VAL A 193 -4.06 -4.14 3.02
C VAL A 193 -4.37 -4.42 1.56
N GLY A 194 -3.43 -5.05 0.84
CA GLY A 194 -3.53 -5.34 -0.58
C GLY A 194 -3.11 -4.16 -1.44
N SER A 195 -3.29 -4.28 -2.76
CA SER A 195 -2.90 -3.25 -3.71
C SER A 195 -4.10 -2.44 -4.20
N CYS A 196 -4.00 -1.13 -4.10
CA CYS A 196 -4.99 -0.22 -4.70
C CYS A 196 -4.90 -0.26 -6.22
N GLY A 197 -3.68 -0.12 -6.77
CA GLY A 197 -3.47 0.11 -8.21
C GLY A 197 -3.22 -1.13 -9.05
N GLN A 198 -2.73 -2.23 -8.46
CA GLN A 198 -2.36 -3.46 -9.19
C GLN A 198 -2.62 -4.72 -8.37
N PRO A 199 -3.89 -5.12 -8.14
CA PRO A 199 -4.23 -6.40 -7.52
C PRO A 199 -3.62 -7.59 -8.27
N ARG A 200 -3.17 -8.65 -7.54
CA ARG A 200 -2.48 -9.82 -8.12
C ARG A 200 -3.09 -11.15 -7.71
N ASP A 201 -4.39 -11.18 -7.51
CA ASP A 201 -5.11 -12.40 -7.11
C ASP A 201 -6.26 -12.77 -8.06
N GLY A 202 -6.24 -12.20 -9.27
CA GLY A 202 -7.23 -12.44 -10.32
C GLY A 202 -8.51 -11.62 -10.20
N ASP A 203 -8.71 -10.87 -9.11
CA ASP A 203 -9.81 -9.93 -8.96
C ASP A 203 -9.31 -8.51 -9.32
N LEU A 204 -9.85 -7.93 -10.40
CA LEU A 204 -9.40 -6.64 -10.94
C LEU A 204 -9.77 -5.43 -10.08
N ARG A 205 -10.64 -5.60 -9.07
CA ARG A 205 -11.10 -4.51 -8.22
C ARG A 205 -9.99 -4.00 -7.30
N ALA A 206 -9.86 -2.68 -7.21
CA ALA A 206 -8.90 -2.01 -6.35
C ALA A 206 -9.09 -2.40 -4.87
N MET A 207 -8.00 -2.55 -4.13
CA MET A 207 -8.03 -2.93 -2.72
C MET A 207 -7.69 -1.74 -1.82
N TYR A 208 -8.36 -1.66 -0.67
CA TYR A 208 -7.93 -0.86 0.47
C TYR A 208 -8.50 -1.47 1.76
N ALA A 209 -8.08 -0.97 2.92
CA ALA A 209 -8.64 -1.39 4.19
C ALA A 209 -9.07 -0.19 5.04
N LEU A 210 -10.07 -0.38 5.89
CA LEU A 210 -10.60 0.61 6.82
C LEU A 210 -10.46 0.09 8.25
N TYR A 211 -9.66 0.77 9.07
CA TYR A 211 -9.53 0.52 10.50
C TYR A 211 -10.38 1.51 11.29
N ASP A 212 -11.34 1.01 12.07
CA ASP A 212 -12.14 1.80 13.00
C ASP A 212 -11.64 1.57 14.42
N ASP A 213 -10.89 2.53 14.95
CA ASP A 213 -10.32 2.50 16.28
C ASP A 213 -11.42 2.45 17.37
N SER A 214 -12.51 3.19 17.17
CA SER A 214 -13.61 3.27 18.14
C SER A 214 -14.39 1.97 18.25
N ALA A 215 -14.58 1.26 17.14
CA ALA A 215 -15.24 -0.04 17.08
C ALA A 215 -14.28 -1.21 17.28
N ALA A 216 -12.95 -0.96 17.26
CA ALA A 216 -11.90 -1.96 17.22
C ALA A 216 -12.14 -3.00 16.11
N THR A 217 -12.42 -2.52 14.89
CA THR A 217 -12.69 -3.37 13.72
C THR A 217 -11.81 -2.99 12.54
N MET A 218 -11.55 -3.98 11.68
CA MET A 218 -10.91 -3.79 10.39
C MET A 218 -11.77 -4.37 9.28
N THR A 219 -12.00 -3.58 8.22
CA THR A 219 -12.76 -4.01 7.04
C THR A 219 -11.90 -3.89 5.81
N PHE A 220 -11.81 -4.95 5.03
CA PHE A 220 -11.09 -4.95 3.76
C PHE A 220 -12.09 -4.73 2.62
N HIS A 221 -11.72 -3.94 1.64
CA HIS A 221 -12.60 -3.55 0.56
C HIS A 221 -12.03 -3.89 -0.81
N ARG A 222 -12.94 -4.13 -1.78
CA ARG A 222 -12.69 -4.34 -3.20
C ARG A 222 -13.59 -3.41 -4.00
N ILE A 223 -13.00 -2.44 -4.66
CA ILE A 223 -13.72 -1.33 -5.29
C ILE A 223 -13.59 -1.41 -6.80
N PRO A 224 -14.72 -1.48 -7.54
CA PRO A 224 -14.67 -1.30 -8.98
C PRO A 224 -14.22 0.13 -9.32
N TYR A 225 -13.43 0.28 -10.36
CA TYR A 225 -12.92 1.56 -10.84
C TYR A 225 -12.89 1.57 -12.37
N ASP A 226 -12.55 2.68 -12.97
CA ASP A 226 -12.33 2.78 -14.44
C ASP A 226 -11.05 2.03 -14.83
N HIS A 227 -11.17 0.71 -14.90
CA HIS A 227 -10.09 -0.21 -15.23
C HIS A 227 -9.63 -0.04 -16.69
N ALA A 228 -10.56 0.23 -17.61
CA ALA A 228 -10.24 0.46 -19.03
C ALA A 228 -9.41 1.73 -19.19
N GLY A 229 -9.78 2.82 -18.53
CA GLY A 229 -9.02 4.07 -18.55
C GLY A 229 -7.62 3.91 -17.93
N ALA A 230 -7.46 3.07 -16.89
CA ALA A 230 -6.14 2.77 -16.31
C ALA A 230 -5.24 2.01 -17.28
N ILE A 231 -5.77 1.01 -18.00
CA ILE A 231 -5.05 0.26 -19.05
C ILE A 231 -4.66 1.19 -20.20
N GLU A 232 -5.60 2.03 -20.67
CA GLU A 232 -5.34 3.00 -21.72
C GLU A 232 -4.24 4.00 -21.33
N ALA A 233 -4.23 4.46 -20.08
CA ALA A 233 -3.17 5.33 -19.56
C ALA A 233 -1.78 4.68 -19.66
N VAL A 234 -1.67 3.38 -19.37
CA VAL A 234 -0.42 2.63 -19.53
C VAL A 234 -0.04 2.49 -21.01
N HIS A 235 -0.98 2.16 -21.90
CA HIS A 235 -0.70 2.07 -23.34
C HIS A 235 -0.24 3.41 -23.93
N ASN A 236 -0.89 4.51 -23.54
CA ASN A 236 -0.57 5.86 -24.04
C ASN A 236 0.74 6.41 -23.46
N SER A 237 1.24 5.84 -22.36
CA SER A 237 2.48 6.26 -21.71
C SER A 237 3.75 5.88 -22.47
N GLY A 238 3.68 4.90 -23.37
CA GLY A 238 4.85 4.31 -24.03
C GLY A 238 5.63 3.31 -23.17
N MET A 239 5.13 2.98 -21.97
CA MET A 239 5.70 1.91 -21.15
C MET A 239 5.55 0.53 -21.79
N PRO A 240 6.34 -0.47 -21.33
CA PRO A 240 6.21 -1.84 -21.80
C PRO A 240 4.77 -2.38 -21.66
N ARG A 241 4.26 -3.00 -22.72
CA ARG A 241 2.89 -3.54 -22.79
C ARG A 241 2.55 -4.53 -21.65
N THR A 242 3.56 -5.20 -21.13
CA THR A 242 3.39 -6.15 -20.01
C THR A 242 2.77 -5.53 -18.75
N PHE A 243 2.88 -4.20 -18.57
CA PHE A 243 2.24 -3.53 -17.42
C PHE A 243 0.74 -3.38 -17.63
N ALA A 244 0.28 -3.10 -18.84
CA ALA A 244 -1.14 -3.11 -19.20
C ALA A 244 -1.72 -4.53 -19.10
N GLU A 245 -1.02 -5.54 -19.63
CA GLU A 245 -1.40 -6.96 -19.54
C GLU A 245 -1.57 -7.45 -18.10
N ARG A 246 -0.72 -6.98 -17.17
CA ARG A 246 -0.87 -7.29 -15.74
C ARG A 246 -2.14 -6.72 -15.15
N LEU A 247 -2.49 -5.48 -15.50
CA LEU A 247 -3.76 -4.88 -15.09
C LEU A 247 -4.95 -5.67 -15.66
N GLU A 248 -4.91 -6.01 -16.97
CA GLU A 248 -5.96 -6.79 -17.63
C GLU A 248 -6.22 -8.14 -16.97
N GLN A 249 -5.19 -8.76 -16.41
CA GLN A 249 -5.23 -10.12 -15.89
C GLN A 249 -5.27 -10.19 -14.35
N GLY A 250 -5.09 -9.09 -13.66
CA GLY A 250 -5.04 -9.07 -12.19
C GLY A 250 -3.85 -9.83 -11.63
N ARG A 251 -2.64 -9.65 -12.21
CA ARG A 251 -1.41 -10.38 -11.82
C ARG A 251 -0.12 -9.55 -11.94
#